data_703ad91574d2412f6a5bba202fb7d00a
#
_entry.id   703ad91574d2412f6a5bba202fb7d00a
#
_cell.length_a   1.000
_cell.length_b   1.000
_cell.length_c   1.000
_cell.angle_alpha   90.00
_cell.angle_beta   90.00
_cell.angle_gamma   90.00
#
_symmetry.space_group_name_H-M   'P 1'
#
loop_
_entity.id
_entity.type
_entity.pdbx_description
1 polymer ?
#
loop_
_entity_poly.entity_id
_entity_poly.type
_entity_poly.pdbx_seq_one_letter_code
_entity_poly.pdbx_strand_id
1 'polypeptide(L)'
;MKIIKTFIALPLHFALLFSLLSLLSNTALSQPAPFGNQDDIAFGDALWDALVTARLAGDDSIMARPYEGMQPHGNKLVTLESDVTVNGISADVIIKHNYGGEGSSIEAVSNDPDKFLMATTVMFRRPGFDADNQDWFWAKYLPDGSYDRAPDGNPLVGKGPGCIACHTAAPSGDMVYLNDRY
;
A
#
# COMPACT_ATOMS: atom_id res chain seq x y z
N MET A 1 -69.99 -28.46 -61.60
CA MET A 1 -69.81 -28.10 -60.20
C MET A 1 -68.30 -28.02 -59.96
N LYS A 2 -67.70 -26.82 -60.09
CA LYS A 2 -66.23 -26.58 -59.95
C LYS A 2 -65.93 -26.07 -58.56
N ILE A 3 -65.16 -26.82 -57.82
CA ILE A 3 -64.66 -26.42 -56.48
C ILE A 3 -63.36 -25.65 -56.67
N ILE A 4 -63.40 -24.37 -56.30
CA ILE A 4 -62.24 -23.48 -56.30
C ILE A 4 -61.55 -23.68 -54.93
N LYS A 5 -60.30 -24.15 -54.92
CA LYS A 5 -59.47 -24.20 -53.75
C LYS A 5 -58.73 -22.87 -53.65
N THR A 6 -59.09 -22.08 -52.65
CA THR A 6 -58.38 -20.84 -52.31
C THR A 6 -57.17 -21.19 -51.46
N PHE A 7 -55.96 -20.89 -51.96
CA PHE A 7 -54.70 -20.95 -51.18
C PHE A 7 -54.54 -19.62 -50.41
N ILE A 8 -54.57 -19.72 -49.12
CA ILE A 8 -54.20 -18.59 -48.24
C ILE A 8 -52.70 -18.61 -48.08
N ALA A 9 -52.06 -17.58 -48.61
CA ALA A 9 -50.59 -17.32 -48.36
C ALA A 9 -50.44 -16.65 -47.01
N LEU A 10 -49.70 -17.29 -46.10
CA LEU A 10 -49.30 -16.75 -44.80
C LEU A 10 -48.10 -15.88 -44.97
N PRO A 11 -48.06 -14.63 -44.48
CA PRO A 11 -46.86 -13.78 -44.64
C PRO A 11 -45.73 -14.16 -43.69
N LEU A 12 -44.58 -14.37 -44.27
CA LEU A 12 -43.28 -14.67 -43.67
C LEU A 12 -42.68 -13.38 -43.11
N HIS A 13 -43.16 -12.89 -41.94
CA HIS A 13 -42.66 -11.67 -41.29
C HIS A 13 -42.39 -11.82 -39.77
N PHE A 14 -41.98 -13.00 -39.32
CA PHE A 14 -41.73 -13.21 -37.87
C PHE A 14 -40.34 -13.75 -37.56
N ALA A 15 -39.30 -13.37 -38.29
CA ALA A 15 -37.96 -13.87 -38.08
C ALA A 15 -36.87 -12.79 -38.01
N LEU A 16 -37.17 -11.56 -37.56
CA LEU A 16 -36.13 -10.50 -37.49
C LEU A 16 -36.12 -9.69 -36.17
N LEU A 17 -36.59 -10.27 -35.06
CA LEU A 17 -36.64 -9.55 -33.77
C LEU A 17 -35.92 -10.27 -32.61
N PHE A 18 -35.01 -11.22 -32.91
CA PHE A 18 -34.33 -11.99 -31.85
C PHE A 18 -32.78 -11.91 -31.85
N SER A 19 -32.18 -10.91 -32.46
CA SER A 19 -30.73 -10.80 -32.50
C SER A 19 -30.16 -9.49 -31.96
N LEU A 20 -30.89 -8.74 -31.11
CA LEU A 20 -30.39 -7.48 -30.53
C LEU A 20 -30.32 -7.48 -28.99
N LEU A 21 -30.13 -8.65 -28.38
CA LEU A 21 -30.07 -8.74 -26.91
C LEU A 21 -28.86 -9.54 -26.42
N SER A 22 -27.67 -9.21 -26.87
CA SER A 22 -26.43 -9.83 -26.32
C SER A 22 -25.20 -8.96 -26.34
N LEU A 23 -25.36 -7.64 -26.19
CA LEU A 23 -24.23 -6.72 -25.91
C LEU A 23 -24.48 -5.96 -24.61
N LEU A 24 -24.93 -6.63 -23.56
CA LEU A 24 -24.68 -6.20 -22.19
C LEU A 24 -23.24 -6.57 -21.89
N SER A 25 -22.32 -5.69 -22.28
CA SER A 25 -20.96 -5.73 -21.76
C SER A 25 -21.07 -5.72 -20.25
N ASN A 26 -20.78 -6.87 -19.61
CA ASN A 26 -20.49 -6.91 -18.19
C ASN A 26 -19.24 -6.04 -17.98
N THR A 27 -19.42 -4.75 -17.74
CA THR A 27 -18.44 -3.97 -17.01
C THR A 27 -18.44 -4.55 -15.60
N ALA A 28 -17.64 -5.59 -15.39
CA ALA A 28 -17.25 -5.97 -14.05
C ALA A 28 -16.67 -4.70 -13.43
N LEU A 29 -17.38 -4.12 -12.48
CA LEU A 29 -16.83 -3.11 -11.60
C LEU A 29 -15.63 -3.80 -10.95
N SER A 30 -14.43 -3.45 -11.41
CA SER A 30 -13.20 -3.91 -10.79
C SER A 30 -13.29 -3.51 -9.32
N GLN A 31 -13.44 -4.49 -8.44
CA GLN A 31 -13.28 -4.23 -7.02
C GLN A 31 -11.90 -3.59 -6.83
N PRO A 32 -11.78 -2.57 -5.98
CA PRO A 32 -10.47 -2.03 -5.65
C PRO A 32 -9.56 -3.20 -5.28
N ALA A 33 -8.41 -3.28 -5.93
CA ALA A 33 -7.46 -4.33 -5.61
C ALA A 33 -7.15 -4.27 -4.10
N PRO A 34 -7.14 -5.41 -3.39
CA PRO A 34 -6.73 -5.43 -2.00
C PRO A 34 -5.31 -4.87 -1.89
N PHE A 35 -4.95 -4.33 -0.70
CA PHE A 35 -3.57 -3.91 -0.45
C PHE A 35 -2.59 -5.07 -0.70
N GLY A 36 -1.33 -4.75 -1.03
CA GLY A 36 -0.34 -5.76 -1.33
C GLY A 36 -0.52 -6.45 -2.69
N ASN A 37 -1.20 -5.82 -3.63
CA ASN A 37 -1.29 -6.28 -5.02
C ASN A 37 0.02 -6.04 -5.79
N GLN A 38 0.11 -6.54 -7.03
CA GLN A 38 1.33 -6.46 -7.82
C GLN A 38 1.79 -5.02 -8.10
N ASP A 39 0.87 -4.07 -8.27
CA ASP A 39 1.21 -2.65 -8.49
C ASP A 39 1.75 -2.00 -7.21
N ASP A 40 1.17 -2.36 -6.06
CA ASP A 40 1.68 -1.92 -4.75
C ASP A 40 3.08 -2.49 -4.49
N ILE A 41 3.29 -3.78 -4.78
CA ILE A 41 4.59 -4.44 -4.64
C ILE A 41 5.63 -3.76 -5.55
N ALA A 42 5.33 -3.58 -6.83
CA ALA A 42 6.27 -2.96 -7.78
C ALA A 42 6.63 -1.52 -7.38
N PHE A 43 5.67 -0.74 -6.86
CA PHE A 43 5.95 0.59 -6.35
C PHE A 43 6.76 0.55 -5.05
N GLY A 44 6.43 -0.37 -4.15
CA GLY A 44 7.14 -0.54 -2.89
C GLY A 44 8.59 -0.99 -3.08
N ASP A 45 8.86 -1.86 -4.06
CA ASP A 45 10.23 -2.27 -4.42
C ASP A 45 11.04 -1.05 -4.90
N ALA A 46 10.46 -0.22 -5.79
CA ALA A 46 11.10 1.01 -6.25
C ALA A 46 11.29 2.04 -5.10
N LEU A 47 10.37 2.08 -4.14
CA LEU A 47 10.50 2.91 -2.94
C LEU A 47 11.65 2.42 -2.07
N TRP A 48 11.78 1.11 -1.83
CA TRP A 48 12.90 0.56 -1.08
C TRP A 48 14.25 0.92 -1.70
N ASP A 49 14.39 0.75 -3.01
CA ASP A 49 15.61 1.11 -3.74
C ASP A 49 15.96 2.60 -3.61
N ALA A 50 14.95 3.47 -3.65
CA ALA A 50 15.13 4.91 -3.45
C ALA A 50 15.58 5.22 -2.01
N LEU A 51 15.02 4.55 -1.00
CA LEU A 51 15.40 4.71 0.39
C LEU A 51 16.83 4.24 0.65
N VAL A 52 17.23 3.11 0.09
CA VAL A 52 18.62 2.61 0.19
C VAL A 52 19.59 3.58 -0.47
N THR A 53 19.26 4.06 -1.68
CA THR A 53 20.08 5.07 -2.39
C THR A 53 20.24 6.36 -1.58
N ALA A 54 19.19 6.79 -0.89
CA ALA A 54 19.19 7.98 -0.03
C ALA A 54 19.80 7.71 1.37
N ARG A 55 20.22 6.48 1.67
CA ARG A 55 20.71 6.04 2.98
C ARG A 55 19.66 6.21 4.09
N LEU A 56 18.42 6.05 3.76
CA LEU A 56 17.29 6.11 4.69
C LEU A 56 16.82 4.71 5.13
N ALA A 57 17.32 3.66 4.48
CA ALA A 57 17.13 2.25 4.82
C ALA A 57 18.33 1.40 4.36
N GLY A 58 18.36 0.11 4.69
CA GLY A 58 19.46 -0.80 4.36
C GLY A 58 20.68 -0.62 5.28
N ASP A 59 21.75 -1.36 4.98
CA ASP A 59 22.94 -1.50 5.84
C ASP A 59 23.68 -0.17 6.11
N ASP A 60 23.62 0.77 5.16
CA ASP A 60 24.29 2.08 5.26
C ASP A 60 23.34 3.19 5.72
N SER A 61 22.21 2.86 6.33
CA SER A 61 21.21 3.85 6.72
C SER A 61 21.75 4.83 7.77
N ILE A 62 21.28 6.09 7.65
CA ILE A 62 21.60 7.14 8.61
C ILE A 62 21.01 6.76 9.97
N MET A 63 21.84 6.80 11.00
CA MET A 63 21.40 6.57 12.37
C MET A 63 21.12 7.90 13.06
N ALA A 64 19.87 8.11 13.48
CA ALA A 64 19.49 9.17 14.41
C ALA A 64 19.41 8.60 15.83
N ARG A 65 19.20 9.49 16.82
CA ARG A 65 19.09 9.05 18.21
C ARG A 65 17.83 8.20 18.41
N PRO A 66 17.95 6.95 18.91
CA PRO A 66 16.80 6.13 19.26
C PRO A 66 16.01 6.74 20.42
N TYR A 67 14.73 6.43 20.45
CA TYR A 67 13.82 6.85 21.52
C TYR A 67 12.87 5.72 21.90
N GLU A 68 12.18 5.87 23.03
CA GLU A 68 11.19 4.90 23.49
C GLU A 68 10.05 4.79 22.49
N GLY A 69 9.85 3.59 21.98
CA GLY A 69 8.79 3.27 21.03
C GLY A 69 7.51 2.82 21.70
N MET A 70 6.53 2.55 20.87
CA MET A 70 5.20 2.06 21.26
C MET A 70 4.73 1.02 20.25
N GLN A 71 4.06 -0.02 20.75
CA GLN A 71 3.43 -1.00 19.86
C GLN A 71 2.44 -0.32 18.90
N PRO A 72 2.34 -0.79 17.62
CA PRO A 72 2.98 -2.01 17.06
C PRO A 72 4.37 -1.80 16.46
N HIS A 73 4.97 -0.61 16.59
CA HIS A 73 6.24 -0.29 15.93
C HIS A 73 7.50 -0.80 16.65
N GLY A 74 7.37 -1.35 17.85
CA GLY A 74 8.51 -1.86 18.60
C GLY A 74 8.87 -1.02 19.84
N ASN A 75 9.87 -1.48 20.62
CA ASN A 75 10.20 -0.90 21.91
C ASN A 75 11.10 0.34 21.81
N LYS A 76 11.89 0.42 20.74
CA LYS A 76 12.75 1.56 20.42
C LYS A 76 12.55 1.92 18.96
N LEU A 77 12.61 3.20 18.66
CA LEU A 77 12.41 3.74 17.33
C LEU A 77 13.50 4.72 16.95
N VAL A 78 13.80 4.76 15.66
CA VAL A 78 14.44 5.90 15.01
C VAL A 78 13.50 6.39 13.94
N THR A 79 13.18 7.67 13.90
CA THR A 79 12.37 8.28 12.85
C THR A 79 13.24 9.21 12.02
N LEU A 80 13.13 9.06 10.71
CA LEU A 80 13.73 9.93 9.70
C LEU A 80 12.62 10.53 8.85
N GLU A 81 12.80 11.78 8.46
CA GLU A 81 11.91 12.51 7.55
C GLU A 81 12.77 13.08 6.42
N SER A 82 12.31 12.95 5.18
CA SER A 82 13.04 13.39 4.00
C SER A 82 12.10 13.48 2.80
N ASP A 83 12.65 13.88 1.66
CA ASP A 83 12.07 13.73 0.34
C ASP A 83 12.85 12.67 -0.43
N VAL A 84 12.12 11.82 -1.17
CA VAL A 84 12.75 10.90 -2.13
C VAL A 84 11.99 10.90 -3.44
N THR A 85 12.67 10.46 -4.50
CA THR A 85 12.06 10.33 -5.84
C THR A 85 11.86 8.86 -6.17
N VAL A 86 10.60 8.46 -6.38
CA VAL A 86 10.20 7.11 -6.75
C VAL A 86 9.44 7.16 -8.08
N ASN A 87 9.94 6.49 -9.12
CA ASN A 87 9.32 6.46 -10.45
C ASN A 87 8.99 7.87 -11.00
N GLY A 88 9.88 8.85 -10.75
CA GLY A 88 9.70 10.24 -11.18
C GLY A 88 8.79 11.10 -10.29
N ILE A 89 8.27 10.56 -9.19
CA ILE A 89 7.49 11.29 -8.19
C ILE A 89 8.42 11.65 -7.03
N SER A 90 8.66 12.95 -6.81
CA SER A 90 9.39 13.45 -5.65
C SER A 90 8.39 13.89 -4.58
N ALA A 91 8.47 13.32 -3.39
CA ALA A 91 7.52 13.60 -2.32
C ALA A 91 8.09 13.25 -0.95
N ASP A 92 7.38 13.73 0.08
CA ASP A 92 7.68 13.49 1.48
C ASP A 92 7.68 12.01 1.81
N VAL A 93 8.64 11.59 2.60
CA VAL A 93 8.72 10.25 3.15
C VAL A 93 9.04 10.30 4.65
N ILE A 94 8.34 9.47 5.40
CA ILE A 94 8.60 9.25 6.84
C ILE A 94 8.97 7.80 7.01
N ILE A 95 10.12 7.57 7.63
CA ILE A 95 10.67 6.25 7.88
C ILE A 95 10.77 6.05 9.40
N LYS A 96 10.32 4.91 9.89
CA LYS A 96 10.56 4.46 11.26
C LYS A 96 11.30 3.14 11.24
N HIS A 97 12.53 3.15 11.73
CA HIS A 97 13.25 1.91 12.05
C HIS A 97 12.75 1.40 13.39
N ASN A 98 12.24 0.20 13.39
CA ASN A 98 11.57 -0.43 14.52
C ASN A 98 12.54 -1.43 15.15
N TYR A 99 12.96 -1.15 16.35
CA TYR A 99 13.91 -1.98 17.08
C TYR A 99 13.26 -2.69 18.27
N GLY A 100 13.74 -3.89 18.55
CA GLY A 100 13.21 -4.70 19.64
C GLY A 100 14.09 -5.91 19.96
N GLY A 101 13.51 -6.87 20.67
CA GLY A 101 14.20 -8.07 21.10
C GLY A 101 14.81 -7.94 22.51
N GLU A 102 15.34 -9.06 23.00
CA GLU A 102 15.95 -9.15 24.31
C GLU A 102 17.19 -8.26 24.39
N GLY A 103 17.31 -7.47 25.47
CA GLY A 103 18.43 -6.56 25.70
C GLY A 103 18.39 -5.26 24.90
N SER A 104 17.32 -4.99 24.13
CA SER A 104 17.17 -3.73 23.40
C SER A 104 17.02 -2.56 24.39
N SER A 105 17.96 -1.62 24.34
CA SER A 105 17.93 -0.34 25.05
C SER A 105 18.34 0.77 24.07
N ILE A 106 18.12 2.03 24.41
CA ILE A 106 18.58 3.16 23.60
C ILE A 106 20.08 3.06 23.31
N GLU A 107 20.88 2.74 24.34
CA GLU A 107 22.32 2.58 24.21
C GLU A 107 22.69 1.38 23.34
N ALA A 108 22.07 0.22 23.58
CA ALA A 108 22.34 -1.00 22.80
C ALA A 108 22.01 -0.82 21.31
N VAL A 109 20.86 -0.22 20.99
CA VAL A 109 20.46 0.09 19.62
C VAL A 109 21.39 1.13 18.98
N SER A 110 21.86 2.13 19.74
CA SER A 110 22.81 3.12 19.22
C SER A 110 24.16 2.51 18.86
N ASN A 111 24.58 1.48 19.61
CA ASN A 111 25.90 0.84 19.42
C ASN A 111 25.87 -0.26 18.35
N ASP A 112 24.73 -0.95 18.19
CA ASP A 112 24.57 -2.09 17.27
C ASP A 112 23.13 -2.13 16.75
N PRO A 113 22.75 -1.18 15.86
CA PRO A 113 21.36 -1.08 15.37
C PRO A 113 20.92 -2.33 14.62
N ASP A 114 21.79 -2.93 13.81
CA ASP A 114 21.45 -4.07 12.94
C ASP A 114 21.01 -5.28 13.75
N LYS A 115 21.63 -5.49 14.91
CA LYS A 115 21.26 -6.58 15.83
C LYS A 115 19.82 -6.48 16.32
N PHE A 116 19.28 -5.28 16.46
CA PHE A 116 17.99 -5.02 17.07
C PHE A 116 16.93 -4.58 16.07
N LEU A 117 17.30 -4.36 14.80
CA LEU A 117 16.34 -3.96 13.75
C LEU A 117 15.38 -5.12 13.47
N MET A 118 14.10 -4.86 13.66
CA MET A 118 13.02 -5.84 13.40
C MET A 118 12.29 -5.55 12.10
N ALA A 119 12.09 -4.28 11.79
CA ALA A 119 11.41 -3.84 10.59
C ALA A 119 11.65 -2.34 10.34
N THR A 120 11.40 -1.92 9.10
CA THR A 120 11.34 -0.52 8.70
C THR A 120 9.94 -0.21 8.19
N THR A 121 9.19 0.66 8.88
CA THR A 121 7.88 1.13 8.43
C THR A 121 8.03 2.46 7.72
N VAL A 122 7.32 2.61 6.60
CA VAL A 122 7.44 3.75 5.70
C VAL A 122 6.07 4.31 5.36
N MET A 123 5.97 5.63 5.35
CA MET A 123 4.89 6.41 4.77
C MET A 123 5.47 7.27 3.67
N PHE A 124 5.05 7.10 2.43
CA PHE A 124 5.44 7.93 1.29
C PHE A 124 4.21 8.64 0.72
N ARG A 125 4.28 9.96 0.56
CA ARG A 125 3.15 10.72 0.01
C ARG A 125 3.11 10.56 -1.51
N ARG A 126 2.24 9.68 -1.98
CA ARG A 126 2.07 9.37 -3.41
C ARG A 126 0.85 10.09 -3.97
N PRO A 127 0.99 11.23 -4.66
CA PRO A 127 -0.15 12.02 -5.14
C PRO A 127 -1.15 11.20 -5.97
N GLY A 128 -2.43 11.28 -5.62
CA GLY A 128 -3.53 10.57 -6.30
C GLY A 128 -3.66 9.09 -5.93
N PHE A 129 -2.90 8.59 -4.95
CA PHE A 129 -2.97 7.19 -4.54
C PHE A 129 -4.16 6.88 -3.64
N ASP A 130 -4.37 7.71 -2.61
CA ASP A 130 -5.40 7.50 -1.59
C ASP A 130 -5.85 8.81 -0.97
N ALA A 131 -6.64 9.60 -1.73
CA ALA A 131 -7.05 10.94 -1.34
C ALA A 131 -7.79 10.99 0.01
N ASP A 132 -8.53 9.94 0.35
CA ASP A 132 -9.24 9.84 1.63
C ASP A 132 -8.29 9.69 2.82
N ASN A 133 -7.05 9.24 2.57
CA ASN A 133 -6.00 9.03 3.55
C ASN A 133 -4.74 9.86 3.25
N GLN A 134 -4.91 11.11 2.80
CA GLN A 134 -3.84 12.08 2.56
C GLN A 134 -2.79 11.61 1.54
N ASP A 135 -3.18 10.72 0.63
CA ASP A 135 -2.30 10.13 -0.38
C ASP A 135 -1.10 9.33 0.17
N TRP A 136 -1.18 8.88 1.42
CA TRP A 136 -0.12 8.07 2.00
C TRP A 136 -0.10 6.64 1.43
N PHE A 137 1.05 6.28 0.86
CA PHE A 137 1.44 4.91 0.53
C PHE A 137 2.21 4.32 1.71
N TRP A 138 1.83 3.14 2.15
CA TRP A 138 2.37 2.48 3.35
C TRP A 138 3.21 1.28 2.96
N ALA A 139 4.32 1.06 3.66
CA ALA A 139 5.09 -0.17 3.52
C ALA A 139 5.71 -0.57 4.86
N LYS A 140 5.85 -1.88 5.07
CA LYS A 140 6.62 -2.44 6.18
C LYS A 140 7.59 -3.46 5.64
N TYR A 141 8.86 -3.14 5.72
CA TYR A 141 9.96 -3.99 5.27
C TYR A 141 10.62 -4.69 6.44
N LEU A 142 11.05 -5.93 6.22
CA LEU A 142 11.99 -6.63 7.07
C LEU A 142 13.41 -6.09 6.86
N PRO A 143 14.40 -6.44 7.71
CA PRO A 143 15.75 -5.92 7.58
C PRO A 143 16.42 -6.19 6.22
N ASP A 144 16.04 -7.29 5.56
CA ASP A 144 16.54 -7.68 4.24
C ASP A 144 15.82 -6.99 3.05
N GLY A 145 14.89 -6.08 3.33
CA GLY A 145 14.10 -5.37 2.31
C GLY A 145 12.87 -6.13 1.82
N SER A 146 12.66 -7.37 2.24
CA SER A 146 11.41 -8.09 1.95
C SER A 146 10.26 -7.51 2.77
N TYR A 147 9.00 -7.78 2.34
CA TYR A 147 7.83 -7.27 3.05
C TYR A 147 7.48 -8.12 4.28
N ASP A 148 7.20 -7.47 5.39
CA ASP A 148 6.44 -8.09 6.47
C ASP A 148 5.02 -8.40 6.00
N ARG A 149 4.33 -9.31 6.68
CA ARG A 149 3.03 -9.82 6.25
C ARG A 149 1.96 -9.60 7.30
N ALA A 150 0.78 -9.28 6.80
CA ALA A 150 -0.44 -9.29 7.60
C ALA A 150 -0.81 -10.72 8.01
N PRO A 151 -1.70 -10.91 9.03
CA PRO A 151 -2.12 -12.23 9.46
C PRO A 151 -2.76 -13.12 8.38
N ASP A 152 -3.30 -12.51 7.33
CA ASP A 152 -3.88 -13.19 6.16
C ASP A 152 -2.83 -13.58 5.11
N GLY A 153 -1.55 -13.25 5.36
CA GLY A 153 -0.42 -13.56 4.49
C GLY A 153 -0.13 -12.51 3.42
N ASN A 154 -0.95 -11.47 3.28
CA ASN A 154 -0.71 -10.39 2.32
C ASN A 154 0.52 -9.56 2.73
N PRO A 155 1.37 -9.14 1.77
CA PRO A 155 2.48 -8.24 2.07
C PRO A 155 1.95 -6.89 2.56
N LEU A 156 2.61 -6.33 3.58
CA LEU A 156 2.25 -5.03 4.14
C LEU A 156 2.81 -3.89 3.28
N VAL A 157 2.17 -3.69 2.13
CA VAL A 157 2.51 -2.64 1.16
C VAL A 157 1.23 -2.12 0.47
N GLY A 158 1.14 -0.82 0.21
CA GLY A 158 -0.03 -0.16 -0.35
C GLY A 158 -0.97 0.43 0.70
N LYS A 159 -2.28 0.31 0.53
CA LYS A 159 -3.31 0.82 1.45
C LYS A 159 -3.51 -0.11 2.65
N GLY A 160 -2.49 -0.27 3.50
CA GLY A 160 -2.53 -1.14 4.66
C GLY A 160 -3.62 -0.75 5.66
N PRO A 161 -4.71 -1.52 5.82
CA PRO A 161 -5.86 -1.09 6.63
C PRO A 161 -5.51 -0.91 8.11
N GLY A 162 -4.60 -1.73 8.64
CA GLY A 162 -4.12 -1.59 10.02
C GLY A 162 -3.30 -0.32 10.24
N CYS A 163 -2.49 0.09 9.26
CA CYS A 163 -1.74 1.35 9.31
C CYS A 163 -2.71 2.53 9.31
N ILE A 164 -3.62 2.56 8.35
CA ILE A 164 -4.62 3.62 8.17
C ILE A 164 -5.48 3.77 9.43
N ALA A 165 -6.02 2.66 9.97
CA ALA A 165 -6.90 2.69 11.14
C ALA A 165 -6.23 3.32 12.38
N CYS A 166 -4.95 3.05 12.62
CA CYS A 166 -4.22 3.68 13.71
C CYS A 166 -3.87 5.14 13.40
N HIS A 167 -3.39 5.42 12.19
CA HIS A 167 -2.87 6.73 11.82
C HIS A 167 -3.94 7.79 11.59
N THR A 168 -5.19 7.41 11.30
CA THR A 168 -6.34 8.36 11.27
C THR A 168 -6.60 9.03 12.61
N ALA A 169 -6.14 8.44 13.72
CA ALA A 169 -6.26 9.01 15.06
C ALA A 169 -5.11 9.99 15.40
N ALA A 170 -4.16 10.22 14.48
CA ALA A 170 -3.04 11.13 14.72
C ALA A 170 -3.55 12.58 14.91
N PRO A 171 -3.10 13.28 15.95
CA PRO A 171 -3.62 14.61 16.30
C PRO A 171 -3.24 15.70 15.30
N SER A 172 -2.25 15.45 14.43
CA SER A 172 -1.81 16.40 13.40
C SER A 172 -2.85 16.63 12.28
N GLY A 173 -3.85 15.72 12.15
CA GLY A 173 -4.80 15.74 11.03
C GLY A 173 -4.20 15.29 9.69
N ASP A 174 -2.92 14.95 9.66
CA ASP A 174 -2.16 14.50 8.47
C ASP A 174 -1.72 13.04 8.59
N MET A 175 -2.38 12.29 9.47
CA MET A 175 -2.07 10.88 9.76
C MET A 175 -0.64 10.64 10.28
N VAL A 176 0.10 11.69 10.63
CA VAL A 176 1.47 11.63 11.14
C VAL A 176 1.46 11.79 12.65
N TYR A 177 1.99 10.82 13.38
CA TYR A 177 2.31 10.99 14.78
C TYR A 177 3.63 11.76 14.89
N LEU A 178 3.54 13.00 15.35
CA LEU A 178 4.69 13.81 15.65
C LEU A 178 5.51 13.18 16.77
N ASN A 179 6.81 13.27 16.62
CA ASN A 179 7.73 12.90 17.68
C ASN A 179 7.97 14.12 18.57
N ASP A 180 7.33 14.14 19.74
CA ASP A 180 7.55 15.17 20.77
C ASP A 180 8.94 15.05 21.41
N ARG A 181 9.96 15.05 20.54
CA ARG A 181 11.37 14.93 20.99
C ARG A 181 12.04 16.26 21.26
N TYR A 182 11.28 17.36 21.23
CA TYR A 182 11.78 18.70 21.43
C TYR A 182 11.23 19.30 22.70
#